data_0e0de3c944122ceea6fc4b375f083342
#
_entry.id   0e0de3c944122ceea6fc4b375f083342
#
_cell.length_a   1.000
_cell.length_b   1.000
_cell.length_c   1.000
_cell.angle_alpha   90.00
_cell.angle_beta   90.00
_cell.angle_gamma   90.00
#
_symmetry.space_group_name_H-M   'P 1'
#
loop_
_entity.id
_entity.type
_entity.pdbx_description
1 polymer ?
#
loop_
_entity_poly.entity_id
_entity_poly.type
_entity_poly.pdbx_seq_one_letter_code
_entity_poly.pdbx_strand_id
1 'polypeptide(L)'
;QQEISELKDFVARNKARVSTRNMAMSRQKKLDKMDVIELAAEKPKPEFKFRYGRTPGKMLFETHDLVIGYDEPLSKPLNFTMERGQKIALVGTNGIGKTTLLRSLLGLIKPLSGSVEQGENLEIGYFEQEVKGENRTTCIEELWQEFPSFSQYEVRSALAKCGLTTKHIESQVRVLS
;
A
#
# COMPACT_ATOMS: atom_id res chain seq x y z
N GLN A 1 -0.89 -31.81 0.53
CA GLN A 1 0.05 -31.44 1.62
C GLN A 1 0.14 -32.54 2.68
N GLN A 2 -0.96 -33.14 3.10
CA GLN A 2 -0.96 -34.23 4.07
C GLN A 2 -0.13 -35.44 3.62
N GLU A 3 -0.31 -35.91 2.37
CA GLU A 3 0.45 -37.04 1.81
C GLU A 3 1.97 -36.77 1.76
N ILE A 4 2.37 -35.54 1.44
CA ILE A 4 3.79 -35.14 1.41
C ILE A 4 4.39 -35.14 2.83
N SER A 5 3.65 -34.67 3.84
CA SER A 5 4.08 -34.67 5.22
C SER A 5 4.28 -36.11 5.73
N GLU A 6 3.32 -36.99 5.47
CA GLU A 6 3.39 -38.40 5.86
C GLU A 6 4.56 -39.13 5.21
N LEU A 7 4.82 -38.88 3.92
CA LEU A 7 5.96 -39.43 3.20
C LEU A 7 7.30 -38.94 3.75
N LYS A 8 7.42 -37.67 4.08
CA LYS A 8 8.62 -37.05 4.72
C LYS A 8 8.88 -37.67 6.07
N ASP A 9 7.86 -37.81 6.90
CA ASP A 9 7.96 -38.43 8.23
C ASP A 9 8.36 -39.88 8.17
N PHE A 10 7.77 -40.65 7.23
CA PHE A 10 8.15 -42.04 7.02
C PHE A 10 9.60 -42.19 6.60
N VAL A 11 10.08 -41.39 5.65
CA VAL A 11 11.48 -41.38 5.19
C VAL A 11 12.42 -41.03 6.33
N ALA A 12 12.11 -40.00 7.11
CA ALA A 12 12.93 -39.57 8.24
C ALA A 12 13.12 -40.70 9.29
N ARG A 13 12.03 -41.41 9.63
CA ARG A 13 12.06 -42.47 10.63
C ARG A 13 12.73 -43.79 10.16
N ASN A 14 12.73 -44.04 8.86
CA ASN A 14 13.12 -45.35 8.33
C ASN A 14 14.40 -45.35 7.50
N LYS A 15 14.99 -44.18 7.19
CA LYS A 15 16.18 -44.05 6.36
C LYS A 15 17.43 -44.69 7.00
N ALA A 16 17.51 -44.72 8.32
CA ALA A 16 18.66 -45.24 9.07
C ALA A 16 18.58 -46.77 9.36
N ARG A 17 17.40 -47.39 9.18
CA ARG A 17 17.23 -48.83 9.48
C ARG A 17 17.49 -49.68 8.26
N VAL A 18 18.39 -50.69 8.38
CA VAL A 18 18.80 -51.56 7.27
C VAL A 18 17.58 -52.28 6.64
N SER A 19 16.66 -52.82 7.47
CA SER A 19 15.48 -53.57 6.99
C SER A 19 14.44 -52.72 6.23
N THR A 20 14.35 -51.43 6.48
CA THR A 20 13.34 -50.54 5.88
C THR A 20 13.95 -49.51 4.90
N ARG A 21 15.27 -49.54 4.72
CA ARG A 21 16.01 -48.57 3.90
C ARG A 21 15.51 -48.55 2.45
N ASN A 22 15.27 -49.71 1.84
CA ASN A 22 14.82 -49.79 0.45
C ASN A 22 13.42 -49.18 0.28
N MET A 23 12.53 -49.37 1.23
CA MET A 23 11.20 -48.73 1.23
C MET A 23 11.29 -47.20 1.47
N ALA A 24 12.17 -46.76 2.34
CA ALA A 24 12.41 -45.35 2.55
C ALA A 24 12.98 -44.67 1.29
N MET A 25 13.93 -45.30 0.61
CA MET A 25 14.48 -44.79 -0.65
C MET A 25 13.45 -44.77 -1.79
N SER A 26 12.56 -45.77 -1.89
CA SER A 26 11.47 -45.77 -2.87
C SER A 26 10.50 -44.61 -2.64
N ARG A 27 10.17 -44.33 -1.38
CA ARG A 27 9.30 -43.20 -1.01
C ARG A 27 10.00 -41.84 -1.18
N GLN A 28 11.31 -41.77 -0.94
CA GLN A 28 12.11 -40.59 -1.27
C GLN A 28 12.05 -40.28 -2.77
N LYS A 29 12.24 -41.27 -3.64
CA LYS A 29 12.11 -41.08 -5.10
C LYS A 29 10.70 -40.66 -5.52
N LYS A 30 9.66 -41.07 -4.79
CA LYS A 30 8.29 -40.64 -5.04
C LYS A 30 8.15 -39.16 -4.66
N LEU A 31 8.69 -38.73 -3.48
CA LEU A 31 8.74 -37.33 -3.05
C LEU A 31 9.49 -36.44 -4.05
N ASP A 32 10.65 -36.90 -4.54
CA ASP A 32 11.48 -36.13 -5.49
C ASP A 32 10.81 -35.97 -6.86
N LYS A 33 9.85 -36.83 -7.20
CA LYS A 33 9.05 -36.78 -8.43
C LYS A 33 7.72 -36.01 -8.26
N MET A 34 7.30 -35.73 -7.03
CA MET A 34 6.11 -34.94 -6.80
C MET A 34 6.49 -33.45 -7.02
N ASP A 35 5.86 -32.83 -8.02
CA ASP A 35 5.89 -31.38 -8.17
C ASP A 35 5.28 -30.77 -6.91
N VAL A 36 6.14 -30.32 -6.01
CA VAL A 36 5.72 -29.54 -4.84
C VAL A 36 5.24 -28.22 -5.39
N ILE A 37 3.92 -28.05 -5.46
CA ILE A 37 3.34 -26.72 -5.63
C ILE A 37 3.72 -25.95 -4.35
N GLU A 38 4.84 -25.24 -4.40
CA GLU A 38 5.17 -24.24 -3.39
C GLU A 38 4.05 -23.21 -3.45
N LEU A 39 3.14 -23.30 -2.49
CA LEU A 39 2.24 -22.19 -2.23
C LEU A 39 3.14 -20.98 -2.01
N ALA A 40 3.06 -20.03 -2.94
CA ALA A 40 3.78 -18.78 -2.81
C ALA A 40 3.55 -18.27 -1.39
N ALA A 41 4.65 -17.98 -0.67
CA ALA A 41 4.57 -17.49 0.70
C ALA A 41 3.55 -16.34 0.73
N GLU A 42 2.56 -16.42 1.61
CA GLU A 42 1.56 -15.35 1.73
C GLU A 42 2.31 -14.03 1.87
N LYS A 43 2.10 -13.14 0.89
CA LYS A 43 2.68 -11.80 0.96
C LYS A 43 2.19 -11.16 2.25
N PRO A 44 3.07 -10.54 3.05
CA PRO A 44 2.67 -9.90 4.28
C PRO A 44 1.56 -8.88 3.97
N LYS A 45 0.44 -9.01 4.68
CA LYS A 45 -0.70 -8.09 4.53
C LYS A 45 -0.30 -6.76 5.18
N PRO A 46 -0.38 -5.63 4.46
CA PRO A 46 -0.04 -4.34 5.04
C PRO A 46 -1.03 -3.98 6.16
N GLU A 47 -0.50 -3.49 7.29
CA GLU A 47 -1.29 -2.95 8.39
C GLU A 47 -1.12 -1.44 8.45
N PHE A 48 -2.21 -0.72 8.19
CA PHE A 48 -2.23 0.75 8.31
C PHE A 48 -2.95 1.16 9.59
N LYS A 49 -2.20 1.79 10.50
CA LYS A 49 -2.73 2.41 11.73
C LYS A 49 -2.42 3.89 11.69
N PHE A 50 -3.40 4.70 11.30
CA PHE A 50 -3.28 6.14 11.33
C PHE A 50 -3.48 6.64 12.75
N ARG A 51 -2.55 7.49 13.21
CA ARG A 51 -2.71 8.21 14.48
C ARG A 51 -3.40 9.53 14.18
N TYR A 52 -4.39 9.87 15.00
CA TYR A 52 -5.02 11.19 14.92
C TYR A 52 -4.05 12.21 15.51
N GLY A 53 -3.78 13.29 14.79
CA GLY A 53 -3.12 14.46 15.30
C GLY A 53 -4.14 15.32 16.09
N ARG A 54 -4.65 16.37 15.47
CA ARG A 54 -5.78 17.14 16.01
C ARG A 54 -7.09 16.60 15.46
N THR A 55 -8.16 16.68 16.26
CA THR A 55 -9.50 16.33 15.75
C THR A 55 -10.00 17.49 14.89
N PRO A 56 -10.23 17.29 13.58
CA PRO A 56 -10.79 18.34 12.72
C PRO A 56 -12.21 18.71 13.12
N GLY A 57 -12.68 19.86 12.68
CA GLY A 57 -14.08 20.28 12.83
C GLY A 57 -15.07 19.29 12.22
N LYS A 58 -16.37 19.58 12.28
CA LYS A 58 -17.40 18.73 11.68
C LYS A 58 -17.32 18.78 10.15
N MET A 59 -17.21 19.96 9.58
CA MET A 59 -17.04 20.23 8.16
C MET A 59 -15.56 20.07 7.79
N LEU A 60 -15.27 19.30 6.75
CA LEU A 60 -13.92 19.10 6.22
C LEU A 60 -13.70 19.92 4.96
N PHE A 61 -14.65 19.86 4.03
CA PHE A 61 -14.65 20.64 2.79
C PHE A 61 -16.06 21.11 2.49
N GLU A 62 -16.17 22.34 2.01
CA GLU A 62 -17.38 22.88 1.42
C GLU A 62 -17.06 23.56 0.09
N THR A 63 -17.88 23.32 -0.94
CA THR A 63 -17.68 23.89 -2.27
C THR A 63 -18.85 24.76 -2.66
N HIS A 64 -18.56 25.95 -3.23
CA HIS A 64 -19.53 26.93 -3.68
C HIS A 64 -19.32 27.19 -5.17
N ASP A 65 -20.27 26.71 -5.98
CA ASP A 65 -20.27 26.81 -7.44
C ASP A 65 -18.91 26.47 -8.08
N LEU A 66 -18.25 25.45 -7.53
CA LEU A 66 -16.91 25.05 -7.90
C LEU A 66 -16.89 24.49 -9.32
N VAL A 67 -16.18 25.13 -10.23
CA VAL A 67 -15.90 24.63 -11.59
C VAL A 67 -14.43 24.28 -11.68
N ILE A 68 -14.16 22.99 -11.91
CA ILE A 68 -12.80 22.47 -12.07
C ILE A 68 -12.41 22.42 -13.55
N GLY A 69 -11.12 22.58 -13.81
CA GLY A 69 -10.55 22.52 -15.16
C GLY A 69 -9.15 23.10 -15.18
N TYR A 70 -8.56 23.12 -16.36
CA TYR A 70 -7.32 23.82 -16.63
C TYR A 70 -7.61 25.05 -17.53
N ASP A 71 -7.67 24.87 -18.84
CA ASP A 71 -8.04 25.91 -19.80
C ASP A 71 -9.55 25.87 -20.12
N GLU A 72 -10.13 24.67 -20.04
CA GLU A 72 -11.56 24.43 -20.26
C GLU A 72 -12.21 23.79 -19.04
N PRO A 73 -13.51 24.05 -18.80
CA PRO A 73 -14.26 23.47 -17.70
C PRO A 73 -14.45 21.96 -17.89
N LEU A 74 -14.07 21.19 -16.88
CA LEU A 74 -14.27 19.73 -16.81
C LEU A 74 -15.54 19.37 -16.02
N SER A 75 -16.17 20.32 -15.35
CA SER A 75 -17.37 20.08 -14.57
C SER A 75 -18.40 21.20 -14.75
N LYS A 76 -19.64 20.88 -14.47
CA LYS A 76 -20.65 21.88 -14.10
C LYS A 76 -20.33 22.43 -12.71
N PRO A 77 -20.96 23.55 -12.27
CA PRO A 77 -20.81 24.03 -10.90
C PRO A 77 -21.15 22.95 -9.88
N LEU A 78 -20.20 22.69 -8.96
CA LEU A 78 -20.30 21.67 -7.92
C LEU A 78 -20.55 22.35 -6.58
N ASN A 79 -21.59 21.90 -5.89
CA ASN A 79 -21.93 22.33 -4.54
C ASN A 79 -22.09 21.09 -3.67
N PHE A 80 -21.16 20.85 -2.76
CA PHE A 80 -21.26 19.77 -1.80
C PHE A 80 -20.44 20.08 -0.53
N THR A 81 -20.82 19.42 0.55
CA THR A 81 -20.12 19.47 1.83
C THR A 81 -19.67 18.07 2.21
N MET A 82 -18.40 17.95 2.64
CA MET A 82 -17.84 16.74 3.20
C MET A 82 -17.68 16.89 4.71
N GLU A 83 -18.29 15.99 5.46
CA GLU A 83 -18.24 15.98 6.93
C GLU A 83 -17.28 14.90 7.45
N ARG A 84 -16.80 15.13 8.68
CA ARG A 84 -15.94 14.18 9.40
C ARG A 84 -16.61 12.81 9.53
N GLY A 85 -15.86 11.75 9.25
CA GLY A 85 -16.33 10.36 9.29
C GLY A 85 -16.96 9.87 7.99
N GLN A 86 -17.26 10.75 7.03
CA GLN A 86 -17.74 10.33 5.71
C GLN A 86 -16.63 9.69 4.89
N LYS A 87 -17.02 8.72 4.06
CA LYS A 87 -16.17 8.09 3.05
C LYS A 87 -16.81 8.34 1.70
N ILE A 88 -16.11 9.08 0.83
CA ILE A 88 -16.61 9.45 -0.49
C ILE A 88 -15.77 8.73 -1.55
N ALA A 89 -16.44 8.07 -2.51
CA ALA A 89 -15.79 7.47 -3.66
C ALA A 89 -16.14 8.28 -4.92
N LEU A 90 -15.11 8.75 -5.63
CA LEU A 90 -15.26 9.39 -6.94
C LEU A 90 -15.20 8.31 -8.03
N VAL A 91 -16.33 8.10 -8.71
CA VAL A 91 -16.48 7.10 -9.76
C VAL A 91 -16.68 7.78 -11.11
N GLY A 92 -16.10 7.24 -12.15
CA GLY A 92 -16.23 7.75 -13.52
C GLY A 92 -15.10 7.29 -14.43
N THR A 93 -15.27 7.51 -15.73
CA THR A 93 -14.28 7.17 -16.76
C THR A 93 -12.96 7.92 -16.56
N ASN A 94 -11.88 7.41 -17.16
CA ASN A 94 -10.60 8.09 -17.13
C ASN A 94 -10.71 9.43 -17.89
N GLY A 95 -10.03 10.45 -17.38
CA GLY A 95 -10.04 11.79 -17.96
C GLY A 95 -11.20 12.70 -17.56
N ILE A 96 -12.24 12.19 -16.84
CA ILE A 96 -13.42 12.99 -16.47
C ILE A 96 -13.15 14.10 -15.42
N GLY A 97 -11.92 14.21 -14.91
CA GLY A 97 -11.58 15.26 -13.94
C GLY A 97 -11.52 14.82 -12.47
N LYS A 98 -11.56 13.50 -12.15
CA LYS A 98 -11.49 13.03 -10.75
C LYS A 98 -10.26 13.54 -9.99
N THR A 99 -9.09 13.37 -10.58
CA THR A 99 -7.82 13.85 -10.00
C THR A 99 -7.78 15.39 -9.95
N THR A 100 -8.34 16.06 -10.93
CA THR A 100 -8.43 17.53 -10.95
C THR A 100 -9.30 18.05 -9.82
N LEU A 101 -10.45 17.39 -9.54
CA LEU A 101 -11.30 17.73 -8.41
C LEU A 101 -10.54 17.56 -7.08
N LEU A 102 -9.88 16.41 -6.88
CA LEU A 102 -9.11 16.19 -5.65
C LEU A 102 -8.02 17.26 -5.47
N ARG A 103 -7.28 17.57 -6.53
CA ARG A 103 -6.24 18.61 -6.47
C ARG A 103 -6.81 20.02 -6.23
N SER A 104 -7.99 20.31 -6.77
CA SER A 104 -8.68 21.59 -6.50
C SER A 104 -9.15 21.68 -5.03
N LEU A 105 -9.70 20.60 -4.46
CA LEU A 105 -10.08 20.55 -3.04
C LEU A 105 -8.86 20.73 -2.12
N LEU A 106 -7.71 20.21 -2.50
CA LEU A 106 -6.45 20.35 -1.77
C LEU A 106 -5.78 21.72 -1.97
N GLY A 107 -6.30 22.56 -2.87
CA GLY A 107 -5.69 23.85 -3.21
C GLY A 107 -4.41 23.73 -4.07
N LEU A 108 -4.12 22.53 -4.60
CA LEU A 108 -2.97 22.29 -5.49
C LEU A 108 -3.18 22.82 -6.91
N ILE A 109 -4.44 22.98 -7.30
CA ILE A 109 -4.84 23.57 -8.58
C ILE A 109 -5.93 24.61 -8.27
N LYS A 110 -5.80 25.79 -8.86
CA LYS A 110 -6.80 26.84 -8.76
C LYS A 110 -8.03 26.47 -9.61
N PRO A 111 -9.25 26.51 -9.05
CA PRO A 111 -10.47 26.27 -9.83
C PRO A 111 -10.67 27.39 -10.87
N LEU A 112 -11.40 27.07 -11.93
CA LEU A 112 -11.80 28.04 -12.97
C LEU A 112 -12.80 29.07 -12.43
N SER A 113 -13.74 28.63 -11.58
CA SER A 113 -14.65 29.51 -10.86
C SER A 113 -15.15 28.83 -9.58
N GLY A 114 -15.81 29.61 -8.74
CA GLY A 114 -16.27 29.15 -7.43
C GLY A 114 -15.16 29.09 -6.40
N SER A 115 -15.44 28.50 -5.25
CA SER A 115 -14.50 28.40 -4.14
C SER A 115 -14.59 27.06 -3.42
N VAL A 116 -13.50 26.76 -2.71
CA VAL A 116 -13.41 25.62 -1.79
C VAL A 116 -13.06 26.18 -0.41
N GLU A 117 -13.87 25.86 0.58
CA GLU A 117 -13.58 26.11 1.99
C GLU A 117 -13.09 24.83 2.65
N GLN A 118 -11.98 24.93 3.37
CA GLN A 118 -11.42 23.85 4.16
C GLN A 118 -11.76 24.05 5.63
N GLY A 119 -12.13 22.98 6.30
CA GLY A 119 -12.44 22.99 7.72
C GLY A 119 -11.24 23.31 8.59
N GLU A 120 -11.52 23.75 9.82
CA GLU A 120 -10.47 24.06 10.80
C GLU A 120 -9.73 22.80 11.27
N ASN A 121 -8.44 22.96 11.57
CA ASN A 121 -7.55 21.89 12.05
C ASN A 121 -7.50 20.65 11.13
N LEU A 122 -7.64 20.85 9.83
CA LEU A 122 -7.59 19.77 8.85
C LEU A 122 -6.13 19.46 8.49
N GLU A 123 -5.68 18.24 8.80
CA GLU A 123 -4.41 17.69 8.36
C GLU A 123 -4.69 16.71 7.22
N ILE A 124 -4.22 17.01 6.02
CA ILE A 124 -4.57 16.28 4.81
C ILE A 124 -3.41 15.37 4.38
N GLY A 125 -3.63 14.06 4.35
CA GLY A 125 -2.77 13.12 3.66
C GLY A 125 -3.22 12.92 2.22
N TYR A 126 -2.36 13.22 1.25
CA TYR A 126 -2.63 13.00 -0.17
C TYR A 126 -1.76 11.88 -0.72
N PHE A 127 -2.38 10.84 -1.26
CA PHE A 127 -1.69 9.71 -1.86
C PHE A 127 -1.87 9.75 -3.38
N GLU A 128 -0.79 10.01 -4.10
CA GLU A 128 -0.80 10.05 -5.56
C GLU A 128 -0.67 8.65 -6.18
N GLN A 129 -1.20 8.50 -7.38
CA GLN A 129 -1.15 7.24 -8.13
C GLN A 129 0.27 6.90 -8.58
N GLU A 130 1.09 7.90 -8.88
CA GLU A 130 2.46 7.75 -9.35
C GLU A 130 3.41 8.65 -8.55
N VAL A 131 4.51 8.09 -8.08
CA VAL A 131 5.63 8.86 -7.54
C VAL A 131 6.44 9.38 -8.73
N LYS A 132 6.38 10.69 -8.97
CA LYS A 132 7.15 11.33 -10.04
C LYS A 132 8.61 11.50 -9.62
N GLY A 133 9.53 11.00 -10.44
CA GLY A 133 10.94 11.32 -10.34
C GLY A 133 11.86 10.10 -10.23
N GLU A 134 13.13 10.30 -10.64
CA GLU A 134 14.22 9.34 -10.42
C GLU A 134 14.74 9.45 -8.97
N ASN A 135 13.93 9.04 -7.99
CA ASN A 135 14.40 9.03 -6.62
C ASN A 135 15.42 7.90 -6.42
N ARG A 136 16.68 8.29 -6.21
CA ARG A 136 17.83 7.38 -6.03
C ARG A 136 18.10 7.05 -4.57
N THR A 137 17.41 7.67 -3.63
CA THR A 137 17.52 7.33 -2.20
C THR A 137 16.91 5.96 -1.94
N THR A 138 17.37 5.28 -0.92
CA THR A 138 16.74 4.04 -0.46
C THR A 138 15.41 4.36 0.25
N CYS A 139 14.48 3.41 0.29
CA CYS A 139 13.20 3.64 0.96
C CYS A 139 13.36 4.02 2.43
N ILE A 140 14.38 3.46 3.09
CA ILE A 140 14.65 3.79 4.49
C ILE A 140 15.21 5.22 4.63
N GLU A 141 16.11 5.64 3.75
CA GLU A 141 16.68 6.99 3.78
C GLU A 141 15.60 8.03 3.49
N GLU A 142 14.75 7.79 2.49
CA GLU A 142 13.66 8.68 2.11
C GLU A 142 12.72 8.95 3.28
N LEU A 143 12.25 7.89 3.95
CA LEU A 143 11.37 8.06 5.09
C LEU A 143 12.09 8.66 6.30
N TRP A 144 13.35 8.29 6.52
CA TRP A 144 14.09 8.77 7.67
C TRP A 144 14.45 10.26 7.58
N GLN A 145 14.67 10.79 6.38
CA GLN A 145 14.88 12.22 6.16
C GLN A 145 13.66 13.06 6.58
N GLU A 146 12.45 12.56 6.34
CA GLU A 146 11.22 13.24 6.77
C GLU A 146 10.97 13.12 8.29
N PHE A 147 11.44 12.03 8.90
CA PHE A 147 11.21 11.72 10.31
C PHE A 147 12.52 11.49 11.08
N PRO A 148 13.42 12.47 11.18
CA PRO A 148 14.75 12.27 11.74
C PRO A 148 14.77 11.97 13.26
N SER A 149 13.67 12.24 13.95
CA SER A 149 13.52 11.93 15.39
C SER A 149 13.29 10.46 15.70
N PHE A 150 12.91 9.66 14.69
CA PHE A 150 12.69 8.23 14.88
C PHE A 150 14.00 7.44 14.70
N SER A 151 14.12 6.36 15.47
CA SER A 151 15.23 5.42 15.32
C SER A 151 15.11 4.64 13.99
N GLN A 152 16.24 4.14 13.49
CA GLN A 152 16.29 3.30 12.29
C GLN A 152 15.35 2.07 12.41
N TYR A 153 15.24 1.51 13.61
CA TYR A 153 14.36 0.37 13.89
C TYR A 153 12.89 0.74 13.69
N GLU A 154 12.46 1.89 14.18
CA GLU A 154 11.07 2.36 14.04
C GLU A 154 10.72 2.63 12.57
N VAL A 155 11.63 3.26 11.83
CA VAL A 155 11.47 3.50 10.38
C VAL A 155 11.37 2.18 9.62
N ARG A 156 12.26 1.22 9.88
CA ARG A 156 12.19 -0.12 9.27
C ARG A 156 10.88 -0.84 9.62
N SER A 157 10.45 -0.75 10.87
CA SER A 157 9.19 -1.35 11.33
C SER A 157 7.97 -0.75 10.63
N ALA A 158 7.97 0.57 10.42
CA ALA A 158 6.89 1.26 9.69
C ALA A 158 6.82 0.78 8.22
N LEU A 159 7.95 0.71 7.52
CA LEU A 159 8.03 0.23 6.15
C LEU A 159 7.61 -1.24 6.03
N ALA A 160 8.03 -2.09 6.97
CA ALA A 160 7.62 -3.50 7.00
C ALA A 160 6.11 -3.67 7.22
N LYS A 161 5.49 -2.83 8.06
CA LYS A 161 4.02 -2.80 8.24
C LYS A 161 3.27 -2.41 6.97
N CYS A 162 3.90 -1.63 6.10
CA CYS A 162 3.37 -1.32 4.76
C CYS A 162 3.55 -2.47 3.75
N GLY A 163 4.09 -3.62 4.18
CA GLY A 163 4.28 -4.81 3.34
C GLY A 163 5.63 -4.86 2.59
N LEU A 164 6.56 -3.94 2.89
CA LEU A 164 7.89 -3.95 2.29
C LEU A 164 8.78 -5.01 2.96
N THR A 165 9.44 -5.83 2.15
CA THR A 165 10.46 -6.77 2.63
C THR A 165 11.77 -6.03 2.92
N THR A 166 12.70 -6.67 3.66
CA THR A 166 14.03 -6.11 3.93
C THR A 166 14.73 -5.67 2.65
N LYS A 167 14.64 -6.48 1.58
CA LYS A 167 15.21 -6.15 0.28
C LYS A 167 14.60 -4.86 -0.31
N HIS A 168 13.28 -4.69 -0.21
CA HIS A 168 12.60 -3.48 -0.69
C HIS A 168 13.00 -2.25 0.14
N ILE A 169 13.12 -2.40 1.46
CA ILE A 169 13.48 -1.31 2.37
C ILE A 169 14.87 -0.73 2.04
N GLU A 170 15.80 -1.58 1.62
CA GLU A 170 17.16 -1.22 1.24
C GLU A 170 17.33 -0.90 -0.26
N SER A 171 16.28 -1.11 -1.05
CA SER A 171 16.28 -0.77 -2.46
C SER A 171 15.99 0.72 -2.68
N GLN A 172 16.47 1.25 -3.81
CA GLN A 172 16.12 2.62 -4.21
C GLN A 172 14.63 2.72 -4.52
N VAL A 173 14.03 3.86 -4.16
CA VAL A 173 12.58 4.11 -4.37
C VAL A 173 12.17 3.90 -5.83
N ARG A 174 12.99 4.35 -6.77
CA ARG A 174 12.74 4.20 -8.22
C ARG A 174 12.62 2.75 -8.72
N VAL A 175 13.10 1.77 -7.93
CA VAL A 175 13.13 0.35 -8.32
C VAL A 175 11.87 -0.37 -7.82
N LEU A 176 11.08 0.26 -6.97
CA LEU A 176 9.90 -0.35 -6.34
C LEU A 176 8.59 -0.15 -7.12
N SER A 177 8.61 0.49 -8.29
CA SER A 177 7.45 0.69 -9.15
C SER A 177 6.91 -0.61 -9.74
#